data_48f44f605d0bf23e0cc53c688678c2c5
#
_entry.id   48f44f605d0bf23e0cc53c688678c2c5
#
_cell.length_a   1.000
_cell.length_b   1.000
_cell.length_c   1.000
_cell.angle_alpha   90.00
_cell.angle_beta   90.00
_cell.angle_gamma   90.00
#
_symmetry.space_group_name_H-M   'P 1'
#
loop_
_entity.id
_entity.type
_entity.pdbx_description
1 polymer ?
#
loop_
_entity_poly.entity_id
_entity_poly.type
_entity_poly.pdbx_seq_one_letter_code
_entity_poly.pdbx_strand_id
1 'polypeptide(L)'
;MYKFWGKVQTHNKRGKKLGFPTANIALHQDIPEGIYISKTKVNRQIYGSVTFIGIAKTFGETRFHAETYILDFNKNIYGKWISVKLIKKIRANEKFNSVSELVEQMKQDAKMARKFFAY
;
A
#
# COMPACT_ATOMS: atom_id res chain seq x y z
N MET A 1 -2.95 -5.84 -16.47
CA MET A 1 -3.33 -5.66 -15.05
C MET A 1 -2.40 -6.47 -14.18
N TYR A 2 -1.86 -5.88 -13.13
CA TYR A 2 -0.88 -6.54 -12.28
C TYR A 2 -1.54 -7.17 -11.07
N LYS A 3 -1.09 -8.37 -10.74
CA LYS A 3 -1.52 -9.09 -9.55
C LYS A 3 -0.30 -9.78 -8.95
N PHE A 4 -0.18 -9.71 -7.64
CA PHE A 4 0.90 -10.39 -6.96
C PHE A 4 0.41 -10.90 -5.61
N TRP A 5 1.16 -11.80 -5.04
CA TRP A 5 0.90 -12.29 -3.69
C TRP A 5 2.24 -12.47 -2.99
N GLY A 6 2.17 -12.49 -1.69
CA GLY A 6 3.35 -12.66 -0.89
C GLY A 6 3.02 -12.71 0.57
N LYS A 7 4.04 -13.05 1.33
CA LYS A 7 3.96 -13.11 2.78
C LYS A 7 4.19 -11.70 3.34
N VAL A 8 3.29 -11.26 4.21
CA VAL A 8 3.40 -9.94 4.82
C VAL A 8 4.59 -9.92 5.75
N GLN A 9 5.51 -9.00 5.50
CA GLN A 9 6.75 -8.86 6.26
C GLN A 9 6.64 -7.75 7.28
N THR A 10 7.31 -7.93 8.41
CA THR A 10 7.50 -6.86 9.36
C THR A 10 8.55 -5.91 8.79
N HIS A 11 8.18 -4.67 8.60
CA HIS A 11 9.12 -3.61 8.25
C HIS A 11 9.15 -2.64 9.44
N ASN A 12 9.48 -1.40 9.25
CA ASN A 12 9.65 -0.48 10.39
C ASN A 12 8.35 0.07 10.99
N LYS A 13 7.19 -0.34 10.50
CA LYS A 13 5.86 0.04 11.01
C LYS A 13 5.57 1.55 11.00
N ARG A 14 6.24 2.31 10.11
CA ARG A 14 6.02 3.76 10.05
C ARG A 14 4.58 4.12 9.72
N GLY A 15 3.96 3.39 8.80
CA GLY A 15 2.57 3.64 8.43
C GLY A 15 1.63 3.57 9.62
N LYS A 16 1.83 2.59 10.49
CA LYS A 16 1.02 2.43 11.69
C LYS A 16 1.16 3.64 12.62
N LYS A 17 2.39 4.12 12.80
CA LYS A 17 2.65 5.31 13.64
C LYS A 17 2.01 6.56 13.07
N LEU A 18 1.85 6.61 11.74
CA LEU A 18 1.26 7.76 11.05
C LEU A 18 -0.25 7.62 10.86
N GLY A 19 -0.86 6.54 11.36
CA GLY A 19 -2.29 6.29 11.22
C GLY A 19 -2.68 5.53 9.96
N PHE A 20 -1.70 5.03 9.21
CA PHE A 20 -1.93 4.27 7.98
C PHE A 20 -1.12 2.97 8.00
N PRO A 21 -1.54 1.98 8.81
CA PRO A 21 -0.81 0.73 8.87
C PRO A 21 -0.82 0.03 7.51
N THR A 22 0.36 -0.37 7.04
CA THR A 22 0.51 -1.00 5.74
C THR A 22 1.06 -2.41 5.86
N ALA A 23 0.63 -3.26 4.92
CA ALA A 23 1.18 -4.60 4.76
C ALA A 23 2.33 -4.52 3.74
N ASN A 24 3.52 -4.93 4.16
CA ASN A 24 4.72 -4.90 3.33
C ASN A 24 4.97 -6.25 2.67
N ILE A 25 5.16 -6.24 1.36
CA ILE A 25 5.42 -7.46 0.58
C ILE A 25 6.65 -7.22 -0.29
N ALA A 26 7.60 -8.16 -0.25
CA ALA A 26 8.73 -8.14 -1.16
C ALA A 26 8.24 -8.45 -2.58
N LEU A 27 8.70 -7.67 -3.54
CA LEU A 27 8.32 -7.86 -4.94
C LEU A 27 9.38 -8.67 -5.68
N HIS A 28 8.92 -9.63 -6.47
CA HIS A 28 9.77 -10.49 -7.27
C HIS A 28 9.44 -10.39 -8.76
N GLN A 29 8.71 -9.33 -9.15
CA GLN A 29 8.35 -9.09 -10.53
C GLN A 29 8.37 -7.59 -10.81
N ASP A 30 8.54 -7.24 -12.08
CA ASP A 30 8.57 -5.84 -12.50
C ASP A 30 7.17 -5.28 -12.57
N ILE A 31 6.86 -4.39 -11.64
CA ILE A 31 5.61 -3.65 -11.63
C ILE A 31 5.98 -2.17 -11.67
N PRO A 32 5.37 -1.38 -12.55
CA PRO A 32 5.68 0.05 -12.61
C PRO A 32 5.45 0.74 -11.28
N GLU A 33 6.40 1.59 -10.89
CA GLU A 33 6.26 2.37 -9.67
C GLU A 33 5.03 3.26 -9.71
N GLY A 34 4.42 3.46 -8.58
CA GLY A 34 3.29 4.33 -8.45
C GLY A 34 2.40 3.98 -7.29
N ILE A 35 1.31 4.73 -7.19
CA ILE A 35 0.27 4.51 -6.19
C ILE A 35 -0.96 4.02 -6.94
N TYR A 36 -1.53 2.93 -6.45
CA TYR A 36 -2.63 2.25 -7.14
C TYR A 36 -3.82 2.06 -6.23
N ILE A 37 -5.01 2.19 -6.78
CA ILE A 37 -6.22 1.62 -6.18
C ILE A 37 -6.13 0.13 -6.45
N SER A 38 -6.40 -0.67 -5.42
CA SER A 38 -6.18 -2.11 -5.46
C SER A 38 -7.25 -2.87 -4.70
N LYS A 39 -7.30 -4.18 -4.92
CA LYS A 39 -8.10 -5.10 -4.11
C LYS A 39 -7.13 -6.06 -3.44
N THR A 40 -7.30 -6.23 -2.13
CA THR A 40 -6.44 -7.12 -1.35
C THR A 40 -7.27 -8.24 -0.76
N LYS A 41 -6.83 -9.47 -0.98
CA LYS A 41 -7.51 -10.67 -0.47
C LYS A 41 -6.76 -11.18 0.75
N VAL A 42 -7.46 -11.26 1.87
CA VAL A 42 -6.95 -11.76 3.14
C VAL A 42 -7.93 -12.81 3.66
N ASN A 43 -7.47 -14.03 3.89
CA ASN A 43 -8.32 -15.11 4.43
C ASN A 43 -9.66 -15.26 3.68
N ARG A 44 -9.61 -15.28 2.34
CA ARG A 44 -10.77 -15.44 1.46
C ARG A 44 -11.68 -14.23 1.37
N GLN A 45 -11.38 -13.15 2.10
CA GLN A 45 -12.16 -11.91 2.00
C GLN A 45 -11.40 -10.87 1.20
N ILE A 46 -12.14 -10.09 0.40
CA ILE A 46 -11.57 -9.08 -0.47
C ILE A 46 -11.90 -7.70 0.08
N TYR A 47 -10.87 -6.88 0.19
CA TYR A 47 -10.96 -5.50 0.70
C TYR A 47 -10.49 -4.52 -0.34
N GLY A 48 -11.07 -3.33 -0.35
CA GLY A 48 -10.51 -2.20 -1.09
C GLY A 48 -9.22 -1.76 -0.41
N SER A 49 -8.27 -1.29 -1.21
CA SER A 49 -6.96 -0.92 -0.68
C SER A 49 -6.27 0.11 -1.56
N VAL A 50 -5.19 0.69 -1.03
CA VAL A 50 -4.27 1.55 -1.75
C VAL A 50 -2.90 0.90 -1.66
N THR A 51 -2.25 0.71 -2.79
CA THR A 51 -0.96 0.05 -2.84
C THR A 51 0.11 0.96 -3.42
N PHE A 52 1.19 1.11 -2.68
CA PHE A 52 2.40 1.79 -3.10
C PHE A 52 3.35 0.74 -3.69
N ILE A 53 3.85 1.00 -4.90
CA ILE A 53 4.89 0.17 -5.53
C ILE A 53 6.09 1.07 -5.74
N GLY A 54 7.22 0.71 -5.16
CA GLY A 54 8.45 1.46 -5.37
C GLY A 54 9.38 1.48 -4.18
N ILE A 55 10.11 2.58 -4.06
CA ILE A 55 11.07 2.83 -3.00
C ILE A 55 10.55 3.99 -2.16
N ALA A 56 10.55 3.86 -0.84
CA ALA A 56 10.05 4.90 0.07
C ALA A 56 11.04 6.06 0.18
N LYS A 57 11.09 6.91 -0.83
CA LYS A 57 12.09 7.98 -1.00
C LYS A 57 12.05 9.01 0.13
N THR A 58 10.86 9.32 0.66
CA THR A 58 10.70 10.29 1.76
C THR A 58 11.52 9.89 2.99
N PHE A 59 11.72 8.59 3.18
CA PHE A 59 12.45 8.07 4.33
C PHE A 59 13.87 7.62 3.97
N GLY A 60 14.34 7.93 2.75
CA GLY A 60 15.69 7.58 2.32
C GLY A 60 15.91 6.09 2.10
N GLU A 61 14.86 5.31 1.92
CA GLU A 61 14.97 3.87 1.70
C GLU A 61 15.39 3.57 0.27
N THR A 62 16.02 2.41 0.08
CA THR A 62 16.50 1.97 -1.23
C THR A 62 15.83 0.68 -1.70
N ARG A 63 15.04 0.04 -0.86
CA ARG A 63 14.41 -1.25 -1.17
C ARG A 63 13.14 -1.06 -2.00
N PHE A 64 13.07 -1.77 -3.12
CA PHE A 64 11.87 -1.81 -3.97
C PHE A 64 10.90 -2.84 -3.40
N HIS A 65 9.68 -2.41 -3.11
CA HIS A 65 8.68 -3.28 -2.46
C HIS A 65 7.27 -2.76 -2.69
N ALA A 66 6.29 -3.51 -2.20
CA ALA A 66 4.89 -3.10 -2.18
C ALA A 66 4.46 -2.84 -0.75
N GLU A 67 3.74 -1.74 -0.53
CA GLU A 67 3.08 -1.46 0.74
C GLU A 67 1.61 -1.23 0.46
N THR A 68 0.76 -1.99 1.14
CA THR A 68 -0.68 -1.93 0.92
C THR A 68 -1.39 -1.46 2.18
N TYR A 69 -2.15 -0.37 2.06
CA TYR A 69 -3.05 0.10 3.10
C TYR A 69 -4.44 -0.45 2.80
N ILE A 70 -4.92 -1.35 3.65
CA ILE A 70 -6.23 -1.99 3.48
C ILE A 70 -7.28 -1.14 4.18
N LEU A 71 -8.31 -0.72 3.44
CA LEU A 71 -9.36 0.14 3.99
C LEU A 71 -10.17 -0.59 5.05
N ASP A 72 -10.43 0.10 6.18
CA ASP A 72 -11.26 -0.40 7.27
C ASP A 72 -10.82 -1.76 7.80
N PHE A 73 -9.50 -1.96 7.86
CA PHE A 73 -8.91 -3.22 8.29
C PHE A 73 -7.85 -2.93 9.36
N ASN A 74 -7.96 -3.56 10.52
CA ASN A 74 -7.06 -3.30 11.64
C ASN A 74 -6.50 -4.56 12.28
N LYS A 75 -6.56 -5.69 11.59
CA LYS A 75 -6.03 -6.95 12.11
C LYS A 75 -4.53 -7.06 11.84
N ASN A 76 -3.83 -7.77 12.74
CA ASN A 76 -2.43 -8.09 12.51
C ASN A 76 -2.34 -9.26 11.54
N ILE A 77 -1.67 -9.05 10.41
CA ILE A 77 -1.51 -10.06 9.37
C ILE A 77 -0.04 -10.35 9.06
N TYR A 78 0.88 -9.98 9.94
CA TYR A 78 2.29 -10.30 9.77
C TYR A 78 2.48 -11.81 9.63
N GLY A 79 3.26 -12.20 8.64
CA GLY A 79 3.53 -13.61 8.37
C GLY A 79 2.45 -14.33 7.59
N LYS A 80 1.32 -13.69 7.31
CA LYS A 80 0.25 -14.28 6.52
C LYS A 80 0.45 -13.99 5.04
N TRP A 81 -0.07 -14.87 4.19
CA TRP A 81 -0.06 -14.66 2.75
C TRP A 81 -1.29 -13.87 2.34
N ILE A 82 -1.08 -12.84 1.52
CA ILE A 82 -2.16 -12.07 0.93
C ILE A 82 -1.94 -11.97 -0.57
N SER A 83 -2.99 -11.66 -1.30
CA SER A 83 -2.88 -11.35 -2.73
C SER A 83 -3.40 -9.93 -2.97
N VAL A 84 -2.74 -9.23 -3.90
CA VAL A 84 -3.07 -7.85 -4.24
C VAL A 84 -3.26 -7.75 -5.74
N LYS A 85 -4.39 -7.18 -6.15
CA LYS A 85 -4.70 -6.92 -7.55
C LYS A 85 -4.72 -5.42 -7.76
N LEU A 86 -3.81 -4.92 -8.57
CA LEU A 86 -3.75 -3.50 -8.90
C LEU A 86 -4.82 -3.19 -9.94
N ILE A 87 -5.67 -2.20 -9.66
CA ILE A 87 -6.80 -1.86 -10.51
C ILE A 87 -6.52 -0.63 -11.34
N LYS A 88 -6.07 0.45 -10.69
CA LYS A 88 -5.88 1.73 -11.36
C LYS A 88 -4.76 2.50 -10.70
N LYS A 89 -3.78 2.93 -11.51
CA LYS A 89 -2.73 3.83 -11.04
C LYS A 89 -3.33 5.22 -10.89
N ILE A 90 -3.22 5.80 -9.69
CA ILE A 90 -3.80 7.11 -9.41
C ILE A 90 -2.79 8.24 -9.37
N ARG A 91 -1.52 7.93 -9.17
CA ARG A 91 -0.45 8.93 -9.24
C ARG A 91 0.91 8.27 -9.27
N ALA A 92 1.91 9.05 -9.68
CA ALA A 92 3.30 8.59 -9.64
C ALA A 92 3.83 8.63 -8.20
N ASN A 93 4.88 7.86 -7.96
CA ASN A 93 5.61 7.93 -6.71
C ASN A 93 6.36 9.25 -6.65
N GLU A 94 6.39 9.90 -5.48
CA GLU A 94 7.12 11.14 -5.28
C GLU A 94 7.73 11.20 -3.89
N LYS A 95 8.77 12.00 -3.75
CA LYS A 95 9.40 12.28 -2.47
C LYS A 95 8.78 13.55 -1.88
N PHE A 96 8.28 13.46 -0.66
CA PHE A 96 7.70 14.60 0.02
C PHE A 96 8.76 15.31 0.86
N ASN A 97 8.62 16.62 1.03
CA ASN A 97 9.57 17.41 1.80
C ASN A 97 9.42 17.21 3.30
N SER A 98 8.28 16.70 3.74
CA SER A 98 8.05 16.43 5.16
C SER A 98 7.12 15.23 5.32
N VAL A 99 7.16 14.63 6.50
CA VAL A 99 6.25 13.55 6.86
C VAL A 99 4.80 14.05 6.86
N SER A 100 4.59 15.29 7.27
CA SER A 100 3.26 15.90 7.27
C SER A 100 2.65 15.95 5.87
N GLU A 101 3.43 16.32 4.87
CA GLU A 101 2.97 16.34 3.48
C GLU A 101 2.65 14.93 2.98
N LEU A 102 3.48 13.94 3.35
CA LEU A 102 3.24 12.54 3.00
C LEU A 102 1.92 12.06 3.59
N VAL A 103 1.67 12.31 4.87
CA VAL A 103 0.45 11.89 5.55
C VAL A 103 -0.78 12.52 4.88
N GLU A 104 -0.70 13.79 4.54
CA GLU A 104 -1.80 14.49 3.87
C GLU A 104 -2.12 13.85 2.53
N GLN A 105 -1.09 13.49 1.76
CA GLN A 105 -1.28 12.81 0.49
C GLN A 105 -1.89 11.41 0.69
N MET A 106 -1.45 10.68 1.71
CA MET A 106 -2.01 9.37 2.01
C MET A 106 -3.50 9.45 2.35
N LYS A 107 -3.92 10.50 3.06
CA LYS A 107 -5.33 10.76 3.33
C LYS A 107 -6.12 10.96 2.04
N GLN A 108 -5.57 11.72 1.10
CA GLN A 108 -6.20 11.94 -0.18
C GLN A 108 -6.31 10.64 -0.98
N ASP A 109 -5.27 9.84 -0.98
CA ASP A 109 -5.24 8.53 -1.67
C ASP A 109 -6.34 7.61 -1.10
N ALA A 110 -6.44 7.52 0.22
CA ALA A 110 -7.43 6.69 0.88
C ALA A 110 -8.86 7.17 0.57
N LYS A 111 -9.06 8.48 0.56
CA LYS A 111 -10.36 9.08 0.22
C LYS A 111 -10.76 8.74 -1.21
N MET A 112 -9.82 8.82 -2.14
CA MET A 112 -10.06 8.47 -3.53
C MET A 112 -10.43 7.00 -3.68
N ALA A 113 -9.74 6.11 -2.98
CA ALA A 113 -10.03 4.68 -3.00
C ALA A 113 -11.42 4.38 -2.43
N ARG A 114 -11.79 5.02 -1.31
CA ARG A 114 -13.12 4.84 -0.73
C ARG A 114 -14.21 5.26 -1.72
N LYS A 115 -14.00 6.38 -2.40
CA LYS A 115 -14.94 6.85 -3.40
C LYS A 115 -15.05 5.86 -4.57
N PHE A 116 -13.92 5.32 -5.01
CA PHE A 116 -13.87 4.35 -6.10
C PHE A 116 -14.68 3.09 -5.76
N PHE A 117 -14.56 2.59 -4.55
CA PHE A 117 -15.27 1.38 -4.11
C PHE A 117 -16.66 1.70 -3.53
N ALA A 118 -17.05 2.95 -3.45
CA ALA A 118 -18.30 3.40 -2.86
C ALA A 118 -18.47 2.93 -1.41
N TYR A 119 -17.43 3.06 -0.65
CA TYR A 119 -17.43 2.72 0.77
C TYR A 119 -18.25 3.76 1.57
#